data_8ff8835aa997a247b9763a32735f5f49
#
_entry.id   8ff8835aa997a247b9763a32735f5f49
#
_cell.length_a   1.000
_cell.length_b   1.000
_cell.length_c   1.000
_cell.angle_alpha   90.00
_cell.angle_beta   90.00
_cell.angle_gamma   90.00
#
_symmetry.space_group_name_H-M   'P 1'
#
loop_
_entity.id
_entity.type
_entity.pdbx_description
1 polymer ?
#
loop_
_entity_poly.entity_id
_entity_poly.type
_entity_poly.pdbx_seq_one_letter_code
_entity_poly.pdbx_strand_id
1 'polypeptide(L)'
;SLLGRGYYKDGQHMTKPLLPPPKKDPQKRTIAPTRPPEIRSRAALQLTAAAAEGRFILQNCKECGKIQYPPRDACSNCLSIELNWKDAQSRGRILAETRVQTSIYLYFRERMPWRIGTVKLDSGPVIICHLHGACERNGRVQIINRLDRSGQAVLIALPLQRSLHMEDDPQLRAMTCNPKHRRVLITDARNPNTPDIAKSLVAAGAALIFIGESENWRPYPGKEAIS
;
A
#
# COMPACT_ATOMS: atom_id res chain seq x y z
N SER A 1 -4.11 38.35 -25.48
CA SER A 1 -4.20 38.63 -24.04
C SER A 1 -5.68 38.77 -23.65
N LEU A 2 -6.25 37.71 -23.12
CA LEU A 2 -7.58 37.69 -22.55
C LEU A 2 -7.46 38.01 -21.05
N LEU A 3 -7.19 39.25 -20.73
CA LEU A 3 -7.47 39.76 -19.42
C LEU A 3 -8.95 40.09 -19.40
N GLY A 4 -9.72 39.30 -18.66
CA GLY A 4 -11.13 39.46 -18.49
C GLY A 4 -11.42 40.90 -18.02
N ARG A 5 -12.14 41.65 -18.84
CA ARG A 5 -12.71 42.91 -18.45
C ARG A 5 -13.80 42.61 -17.44
N GLY A 6 -13.56 42.99 -16.20
CA GLY A 6 -14.57 42.88 -15.16
C GLY A 6 -15.82 43.64 -15.56
N TYR A 7 -16.98 43.12 -15.20
CA TYR A 7 -18.25 43.80 -15.40
C TYR A 7 -18.36 45.03 -14.48
N TYR A 8 -18.89 46.07 -14.99
CA TYR A 8 -19.19 47.29 -14.24
C TYR A 8 -20.67 47.29 -13.89
N LYS A 9 -20.97 47.63 -12.67
CA LYS A 9 -22.30 48.05 -12.23
C LYS A 9 -22.15 49.49 -11.84
N ASP A 10 -22.98 50.34 -12.40
CA ASP A 10 -22.95 51.78 -12.16
C ASP A 10 -21.59 52.44 -12.47
N GLY A 11 -20.91 51.97 -13.51
CA GLY A 11 -19.63 52.55 -13.93
C GLY A 11 -18.43 52.23 -13.06
N GLN A 12 -18.60 51.44 -12.01
CA GLN A 12 -17.50 51.04 -11.13
C GLN A 12 -17.05 49.61 -11.34
N HIS A 13 -15.78 49.36 -11.22
CA HIS A 13 -15.20 48.03 -11.37
C HIS A 13 -15.63 47.12 -10.21
N MET A 14 -16.41 46.07 -10.48
CA MET A 14 -16.92 45.17 -9.45
C MET A 14 -15.89 44.20 -8.91
N THR A 15 -14.80 43.94 -9.63
CA THR A 15 -13.76 43.00 -9.21
C THR A 15 -12.38 43.64 -9.32
N LYS A 16 -11.56 43.47 -8.31
CA LYS A 16 -10.14 43.81 -8.40
C LYS A 16 -9.49 42.83 -9.40
N PRO A 17 -8.46 43.26 -10.17
CA PRO A 17 -7.71 42.36 -11.01
C PRO A 17 -7.22 41.17 -10.18
N LEU A 18 -7.44 39.95 -10.70
CA LEU A 18 -6.90 38.77 -10.06
C LEU A 18 -5.36 38.87 -10.05
N LEU A 19 -4.80 38.91 -8.86
CA LEU A 19 -3.36 38.83 -8.72
C LEU A 19 -2.91 37.46 -9.25
N PRO A 20 -1.83 37.38 -10.03
CA PRO A 20 -1.29 36.10 -10.45
C PRO A 20 -0.97 35.27 -9.21
N PRO A 21 -1.26 33.97 -9.22
CA PRO A 21 -0.94 33.13 -8.09
C PRO A 21 0.56 33.22 -7.78
N PRO A 22 0.95 33.21 -6.50
CA PRO A 22 2.35 33.27 -6.13
C PRO A 22 3.11 32.12 -6.82
N LYS A 23 4.28 32.45 -7.37
CA LYS A 23 5.14 31.44 -7.99
C LYS A 23 5.44 30.37 -6.96
N LYS A 24 5.09 29.11 -7.27
CA LYS A 24 5.43 27.99 -6.41
C LYS A 24 6.94 27.83 -6.39
N ASP A 25 7.52 27.83 -5.20
CA ASP A 25 8.89 27.39 -5.01
C ASP A 25 8.96 25.89 -5.34
N PRO A 26 9.70 25.47 -6.38
CA PRO A 26 9.79 24.08 -6.78
C PRO A 26 10.45 23.18 -5.72
N GLN A 27 11.18 23.79 -4.78
CA GLN A 27 11.82 23.08 -3.68
C GLN A 27 10.93 22.97 -2.44
N LYS A 28 9.92 23.83 -2.32
CA LYS A 28 9.01 23.84 -1.18
C LYS A 28 7.80 22.96 -1.43
N ARG A 29 7.75 21.85 -0.72
CA ARG A 29 6.60 20.96 -0.78
C ARG A 29 5.47 21.50 0.08
N THR A 30 4.28 21.60 -0.51
CA THR A 30 3.08 22.09 0.18
C THR A 30 2.33 20.97 0.89
N ILE A 31 2.42 19.72 0.39
CA ILE A 31 1.70 18.56 0.96
C ILE A 31 2.64 17.35 0.97
N ALA A 32 2.80 16.75 2.14
CA ALA A 32 3.53 15.49 2.27
C ALA A 32 2.69 14.33 1.71
N PRO A 33 3.28 13.41 0.92
CA PRO A 33 2.58 12.24 0.43
C PRO A 33 2.10 11.37 1.60
N THR A 34 0.83 11.01 1.58
CA THR A 34 0.21 10.17 2.62
C THR A 34 0.21 8.69 2.28
N ARG A 35 0.49 8.35 1.02
CA ARG A 35 0.46 6.99 0.49
C ARG A 35 1.81 6.59 -0.09
N PRO A 36 2.21 5.31 0.06
CA PRO A 36 3.34 4.74 -0.66
C PRO A 36 3.12 4.78 -2.19
N PRO A 37 4.17 4.57 -3.00
CA PRO A 37 4.03 4.48 -4.46
C PRO A 37 3.10 3.33 -4.88
N GLU A 38 2.26 3.58 -5.88
CA GLU A 38 1.27 2.61 -6.39
C GLU A 38 1.85 1.67 -7.46
N ILE A 39 2.97 2.06 -8.09
CA ILE A 39 3.54 1.31 -9.21
C ILE A 39 4.17 0.01 -8.73
N ARG A 40 3.70 -1.11 -9.28
CA ARG A 40 4.25 -2.45 -9.07
C ARG A 40 4.40 -3.17 -10.41
N SER A 41 5.25 -4.20 -10.46
CA SER A 41 5.36 -5.03 -11.66
C SER A 41 4.11 -5.89 -11.84
N ARG A 42 3.74 -6.16 -13.09
CA ARG A 42 2.62 -7.05 -13.43
C ARG A 42 2.79 -8.44 -12.80
N ALA A 43 4.00 -8.96 -12.79
CA ALA A 43 4.32 -10.24 -12.17
C ALA A 43 4.03 -10.28 -10.66
N ALA A 44 3.96 -9.14 -9.99
CA ALA A 44 3.71 -9.05 -8.55
C ALA A 44 2.21 -8.91 -8.18
N LEU A 45 1.30 -8.80 -9.15
CA LEU A 45 -0.13 -8.61 -8.87
C LEU A 45 -0.74 -9.74 -8.02
N GLN A 46 -0.29 -10.98 -8.21
CA GLN A 46 -0.75 -12.11 -7.41
C GLN A 46 -0.34 -12.00 -5.93
N LEU A 47 0.83 -11.40 -5.63
CA LEU A 47 1.20 -11.10 -4.25
C LEU A 47 0.24 -10.10 -3.61
N THR A 48 -0.22 -9.12 -4.39
CA THR A 48 -1.21 -8.13 -3.93
C THR A 48 -2.56 -8.78 -3.64
N ALA A 49 -3.04 -9.65 -4.53
CA ALA A 49 -4.26 -10.43 -4.31
C ALA A 49 -4.15 -11.29 -3.05
N ALA A 50 -3.06 -12.03 -2.88
CA ALA A 50 -2.83 -12.84 -1.69
C ALA A 50 -2.69 -12.01 -0.40
N ALA A 51 -2.12 -10.80 -0.50
CA ALA A 51 -2.04 -9.89 0.65
C ALA A 51 -3.41 -9.42 1.13
N ALA A 52 -4.37 -9.23 0.21
CA ALA A 52 -5.76 -8.91 0.54
C ALA A 52 -6.43 -10.04 1.34
N GLU A 53 -6.07 -11.29 1.06
CA GLU A 53 -6.53 -12.48 1.76
C GLU A 53 -5.69 -12.83 3.01
N GLY A 54 -4.63 -12.05 3.29
CA GLY A 54 -3.70 -12.32 4.39
C GLY A 54 -2.78 -13.52 4.16
N ARG A 55 -2.66 -14.02 2.92
CA ARG A 55 -1.86 -15.17 2.54
C ARG A 55 -0.45 -14.78 2.10
N PHE A 56 0.51 -15.64 2.38
CA PHE A 56 1.88 -15.53 1.89
C PHE A 56 2.14 -16.59 0.83
N ILE A 57 2.25 -16.18 -0.42
CA ILE A 57 2.44 -17.06 -1.57
C ILE A 57 3.76 -16.73 -2.28
N LEU A 58 4.35 -17.74 -2.93
CA LEU A 58 5.53 -17.57 -3.79
C LEU A 58 5.33 -18.29 -5.12
N GLN A 59 6.06 -17.85 -6.14
CA GLN A 59 6.10 -18.55 -7.42
C GLN A 59 6.87 -19.85 -7.31
N ASN A 60 6.31 -20.90 -7.89
CA ASN A 60 6.91 -22.23 -8.01
C ASN A 60 6.91 -22.64 -9.48
N CYS A 61 8.06 -23.04 -9.99
CA CYS A 61 8.18 -23.56 -11.35
C CYS A 61 7.63 -25.00 -11.41
N LYS A 62 6.73 -25.27 -12.35
CA LYS A 62 6.17 -26.60 -12.54
C LYS A 62 7.20 -27.59 -13.09
N GLU A 63 8.14 -27.12 -13.91
CA GLU A 63 9.15 -27.94 -14.55
C GLU A 63 10.28 -28.38 -13.61
N CYS A 64 10.91 -27.44 -12.91
CA CYS A 64 12.07 -27.72 -12.07
C CYS A 64 11.81 -27.62 -10.56
N GLY A 65 10.59 -27.32 -10.14
CA GLY A 65 10.22 -27.21 -8.74
C GLY A 65 10.82 -25.99 -8.00
N LYS A 66 11.55 -25.12 -8.69
CA LYS A 66 12.20 -23.95 -8.07
C LYS A 66 11.19 -23.00 -7.51
N ILE A 67 11.31 -22.68 -6.22
CA ILE A 67 10.60 -21.57 -5.61
C ILE A 67 11.42 -20.30 -5.80
N GLN A 68 10.81 -19.23 -6.27
CA GLN A 68 11.52 -17.99 -6.58
C GLN A 68 10.89 -16.72 -6.01
N TYR A 69 11.75 -15.74 -5.76
CA TYR A 69 11.46 -14.37 -5.43
C TYR A 69 12.61 -13.49 -5.96
N PRO A 70 12.37 -12.29 -6.48
CA PRO A 70 11.06 -11.65 -6.71
C PRO A 70 10.27 -12.34 -7.82
N PRO A 71 8.93 -12.06 -7.91
CA PRO A 71 8.11 -12.57 -9.01
C PRO A 71 8.64 -12.18 -10.37
N ARG A 72 8.60 -13.13 -11.31
CA ARG A 72 9.10 -12.97 -12.69
C ARG A 72 8.14 -13.68 -13.67
N ASP A 73 8.26 -13.36 -14.95
CA ASP A 73 7.49 -14.00 -16.01
C ASP A 73 8.06 -15.37 -16.42
N ALA A 74 9.32 -15.65 -16.06
CA ALA A 74 9.96 -16.94 -16.30
C ALA A 74 10.75 -17.42 -15.08
N CYS A 75 10.97 -18.72 -15.00
CA CYS A 75 11.77 -19.34 -13.96
C CYS A 75 13.23 -18.87 -14.02
N SER A 76 13.77 -18.46 -12.88
CA SER A 76 15.16 -18.02 -12.77
C SER A 76 16.20 -19.15 -12.90
N ASN A 77 15.75 -20.42 -12.95
CA ASN A 77 16.63 -21.58 -13.03
C ASN A 77 16.58 -22.26 -14.41
N CYS A 78 15.40 -22.61 -14.91
CA CYS A 78 15.25 -23.35 -16.17
C CYS A 78 14.59 -22.53 -17.29
N LEU A 79 14.30 -21.23 -17.05
CA LEU A 79 13.68 -20.31 -17.98
C LEU A 79 12.25 -20.68 -18.44
N SER A 80 11.66 -21.73 -17.89
CA SER A 80 10.27 -22.10 -18.16
C SER A 80 9.31 -21.00 -17.77
N ILE A 81 8.27 -20.80 -18.56
CA ILE A 81 7.16 -19.88 -18.29
C ILE A 81 6.05 -20.54 -17.45
N GLU A 82 6.15 -21.86 -17.24
CA GLU A 82 5.19 -22.64 -16.47
C GLU A 82 5.37 -22.41 -14.96
N LEU A 83 4.90 -21.25 -14.53
CA LEU A 83 4.94 -20.82 -13.14
C LEU A 83 3.56 -20.89 -12.51
N ASN A 84 3.48 -21.38 -11.29
CA ASN A 84 2.28 -21.30 -10.48
C ASN A 84 2.57 -20.61 -9.14
N TRP A 85 1.51 -20.20 -8.44
CA TRP A 85 1.58 -19.61 -7.14
C TRP A 85 1.12 -20.60 -6.08
N LYS A 86 1.90 -20.76 -5.03
CA LYS A 86 1.59 -21.67 -3.92
C LYS A 86 1.79 -20.97 -2.59
N ASP A 87 1.01 -21.37 -1.59
CA ASP A 87 1.27 -20.98 -0.22
C ASP A 87 2.68 -21.40 0.19
N ALA A 88 3.40 -20.50 0.80
CA ALA A 88 4.79 -20.72 1.18
C ALA A 88 4.97 -20.64 2.69
N GLN A 89 5.96 -21.38 3.19
CA GLN A 89 6.38 -21.25 4.58
C GLN A 89 6.92 -19.83 4.81
N SER A 90 6.34 -19.15 5.77
CA SER A 90 6.65 -17.74 6.06
C SER A 90 7.81 -17.56 7.06
N ARG A 91 8.42 -18.66 7.54
CA ARG A 91 9.54 -18.60 8.48
C ARG A 91 10.86 -18.48 7.77
N GLY A 92 11.79 -17.79 8.40
CA GLY A 92 13.14 -17.62 7.86
C GLY A 92 14.11 -17.02 8.87
N ARG A 93 15.31 -16.68 8.37
CA ARG A 93 16.36 -16.04 9.13
C ARG A 93 16.86 -14.80 8.42
N ILE A 94 17.06 -13.72 9.13
CA ILE A 94 17.65 -12.50 8.60
C ILE A 94 19.11 -12.78 8.24
N LEU A 95 19.47 -12.53 6.96
CA LEU A 95 20.86 -12.63 6.48
C LEU A 95 21.59 -11.29 6.61
N ALA A 96 20.90 -10.23 6.21
CA ALA A 96 21.46 -8.89 6.26
C ALA A 96 20.34 -7.87 6.50
N GLU A 97 20.72 -6.74 7.09
CA GLU A 97 19.84 -5.61 7.30
C GLU A 97 20.53 -4.30 6.95
N THR A 98 19.75 -3.32 6.56
CA THR A 98 20.20 -1.96 6.36
C THR A 98 19.14 -0.96 6.77
N ARG A 99 19.60 0.25 7.10
CA ARG A 99 18.75 1.42 7.28
C ARG A 99 18.92 2.32 6.06
N VAL A 100 17.91 2.37 5.21
CA VAL A 100 17.90 3.22 4.03
C VAL A 100 17.75 4.67 4.48
N GLN A 101 18.70 5.51 4.10
CA GLN A 101 18.76 6.93 4.50
C GLN A 101 18.20 7.88 3.46
N THR A 102 18.01 7.42 2.23
CA THR A 102 17.48 8.24 1.13
C THR A 102 16.59 7.45 0.20
N SER A 103 15.64 8.11 -0.44
CA SER A 103 14.74 7.52 -1.43
C SER A 103 14.36 8.57 -2.47
N ILE A 104 14.19 8.13 -3.71
CA ILE A 104 13.59 8.93 -4.77
C ILE A 104 12.09 9.17 -4.55
N TYR A 105 11.43 8.25 -3.86
CA TYR A 105 10.01 8.35 -3.56
C TYR A 105 9.78 9.24 -2.34
N LEU A 106 9.04 10.30 -2.54
CA LEU A 106 8.76 11.33 -1.52
C LEU A 106 8.15 10.76 -0.24
N TYR A 107 7.26 9.77 -0.37
CA TYR A 107 6.64 9.13 0.78
C TYR A 107 7.69 8.53 1.73
N PHE A 108 8.63 7.76 1.20
CA PHE A 108 9.69 7.15 1.99
C PHE A 108 10.70 8.17 2.49
N ARG A 109 11.08 9.11 1.61
CA ARG A 109 12.09 10.13 1.93
C ARG A 109 11.74 10.96 3.17
N GLU A 110 10.47 11.23 3.38
CA GLU A 110 10.01 12.01 4.54
C GLU A 110 9.86 11.21 5.82
N ARG A 111 10.03 9.90 5.73
CA ARG A 111 9.88 8.97 6.85
C ARG A 111 11.16 8.16 7.10
N MET A 112 12.29 8.65 6.61
CA MET A 112 13.60 8.02 6.81
C MET A 112 14.04 8.09 8.28
N PRO A 113 14.88 7.16 8.72
CA PRO A 113 15.41 6.00 7.98
C PRO A 113 14.41 4.83 7.94
N TRP A 114 14.44 4.05 6.82
CA TRP A 114 13.68 2.81 6.70
C TRP A 114 14.54 1.60 6.97
N ARG A 115 14.06 0.70 7.82
CA ARG A 115 14.73 -0.56 8.12
C ARG A 115 14.23 -1.64 7.17
N ILE A 116 15.11 -2.17 6.35
CA ILE A 116 14.86 -3.29 5.43
C ILE A 116 15.90 -4.38 5.62
N GLY A 117 15.58 -5.58 5.22
CA GLY A 117 16.53 -6.69 5.28
C GLY A 117 16.27 -7.75 4.23
N THR A 118 17.26 -8.60 4.06
CA THR A 118 17.15 -9.84 3.32
C THR A 118 16.93 -11.00 4.28
N VAL A 119 15.93 -11.82 3.98
CA VAL A 119 15.57 -12.98 4.80
C VAL A 119 15.66 -14.23 3.94
N LYS A 120 16.43 -15.21 4.41
CA LYS A 120 16.45 -16.57 3.86
C LYS A 120 15.26 -17.32 4.41
N LEU A 121 14.32 -17.67 3.56
CA LEU A 121 13.17 -18.49 3.95
C LEU A 121 13.58 -19.95 4.13
N ASP A 122 12.92 -20.65 5.01
CA ASP A 122 13.10 -22.10 5.20
C ASP A 122 12.67 -22.87 3.95
N SER A 123 11.76 -22.32 3.15
CA SER A 123 11.35 -22.83 1.84
C SER A 123 12.37 -22.62 0.70
N GLY A 124 13.48 -21.92 0.97
CA GLY A 124 14.62 -21.80 0.04
C GLY A 124 14.95 -20.41 -0.47
N PRO A 125 14.03 -19.58 -0.99
CA PRO A 125 14.41 -18.31 -1.59
C PRO A 125 14.83 -17.27 -0.55
N VAL A 126 15.60 -16.27 -1.03
CA VAL A 126 15.90 -15.06 -0.25
C VAL A 126 14.91 -13.98 -0.69
N ILE A 127 14.29 -13.33 0.27
CA ILE A 127 13.37 -12.22 0.04
C ILE A 127 13.89 -10.92 0.63
N ILE A 128 13.43 -9.80 0.07
CA ILE A 128 13.64 -8.46 0.65
C ILE A 128 12.34 -8.04 1.31
N CYS A 129 12.41 -7.56 2.54
CA CYS A 129 11.24 -7.15 3.30
C CYS A 129 11.55 -6.00 4.26
N HIS A 130 10.51 -5.33 4.74
CA HIS A 130 10.60 -4.42 5.86
C HIS A 130 10.81 -5.21 7.15
N LEU A 131 11.67 -4.73 8.03
CA LEU A 131 11.92 -5.35 9.31
C LEU A 131 11.23 -4.57 10.44
N HIS A 132 10.47 -5.28 11.26
CA HIS A 132 9.94 -4.72 12.50
C HIS A 132 11.09 -4.25 13.42
N GLY A 133 10.86 -3.16 14.16
CA GLY A 133 11.87 -2.56 15.04
C GLY A 133 12.53 -3.53 16.02
N ALA A 134 11.78 -4.53 16.50
CA ALA A 134 12.25 -5.54 17.43
C ALA A 134 12.95 -6.76 16.77
N CYS A 135 13.12 -6.79 15.45
CA CYS A 135 13.89 -7.84 14.79
C CYS A 135 15.36 -7.71 15.17
N GLU A 136 15.97 -8.82 15.57
CA GLU A 136 17.39 -8.90 15.90
C GLU A 136 18.22 -9.35 14.68
N ARG A 137 19.45 -8.89 14.60
CA ARG A 137 20.39 -9.30 13.55
C ARG A 137 20.59 -10.81 13.58
N ASN A 138 20.54 -11.45 12.42
CA ASN A 138 20.59 -12.91 12.27
C ASN A 138 19.44 -13.65 13.00
N GLY A 139 18.43 -12.95 13.49
CA GLY A 139 17.30 -13.51 14.20
C GLY A 139 16.37 -14.34 13.32
N ARG A 140 15.61 -15.20 13.98
CA ARG A 140 14.50 -15.94 13.34
C ARG A 140 13.29 -15.04 13.23
N VAL A 141 12.63 -15.09 12.07
CA VAL A 141 11.49 -14.22 11.76
C VAL A 141 10.37 -14.98 11.09
N GLN A 142 9.18 -14.41 11.19
CA GLN A 142 8.02 -14.79 10.41
C GLN A 142 7.69 -13.65 9.43
N ILE A 143 7.50 -13.99 8.18
CA ILE A 143 7.08 -13.05 7.13
C ILE A 143 5.57 -12.98 7.11
N ILE A 144 5.05 -11.77 7.08
CA ILE A 144 3.65 -11.50 6.80
C ILE A 144 3.54 -10.71 5.50
N ASN A 145 2.50 -11.01 4.72
CA ASN A 145 2.15 -10.27 3.52
C ASN A 145 0.93 -9.39 3.83
N ARG A 146 1.03 -8.08 3.62
CA ARG A 146 -0.01 -7.11 3.94
C ARG A 146 -0.17 -6.12 2.80
N LEU A 147 -1.33 -5.50 2.71
CA LEU A 147 -1.52 -4.36 1.83
C LEU A 147 -0.99 -3.09 2.48
N ASP A 148 -0.28 -2.29 1.71
CA ASP A 148 0.05 -0.92 2.09
C ASP A 148 -1.17 0.03 1.86
N ARG A 149 -1.00 1.30 2.19
CA ARG A 149 -2.05 2.32 2.00
C ARG A 149 -2.39 2.62 0.54
N SER A 150 -1.58 2.18 -0.38
CA SER A 150 -1.84 2.24 -1.82
C SER A 150 -2.47 0.94 -2.36
N GLY A 151 -2.79 -0.02 -1.48
CA GLY A 151 -3.38 -1.29 -1.85
C GLY A 151 -2.39 -2.26 -2.50
N GLN A 152 -1.09 -2.09 -2.27
CA GLN A 152 -0.05 -2.95 -2.83
C GLN A 152 0.55 -3.87 -1.77
N ALA A 153 0.96 -5.07 -2.20
CA ALA A 153 1.59 -6.03 -1.30
C ALA A 153 2.91 -5.50 -0.73
N VAL A 154 3.10 -5.64 0.57
CA VAL A 154 4.36 -5.43 1.25
C VAL A 154 4.68 -6.63 2.14
N LEU A 155 5.94 -7.04 2.12
CA LEU A 155 6.45 -8.11 2.98
C LEU A 155 7.09 -7.50 4.22
N ILE A 156 6.69 -8.00 5.37
CA ILE A 156 7.16 -7.53 6.67
C ILE A 156 7.64 -8.72 7.48
N ALA A 157 8.84 -8.61 8.06
CA ALA A 157 9.38 -9.60 8.98
C ALA A 157 9.08 -9.20 10.43
N LEU A 158 8.47 -10.11 11.16
CA LEU A 158 8.25 -10.02 12.62
C LEU A 158 9.16 -11.00 13.35
N PRO A 159 9.64 -10.69 14.57
CA PRO A 159 10.40 -11.64 15.38
C PRO A 159 9.60 -12.91 15.68
N LEU A 160 10.20 -14.09 15.48
CA LEU A 160 9.50 -15.35 15.72
C LEU A 160 9.30 -15.65 17.22
N GLN A 161 10.21 -15.20 18.07
CA GLN A 161 10.24 -15.51 19.51
C GLN A 161 9.36 -14.61 20.37
N ARG A 162 8.77 -13.58 19.81
CA ARG A 162 7.91 -12.63 20.52
C ARG A 162 6.58 -12.53 19.81
N SER A 163 5.49 -12.53 20.58
CA SER A 163 4.15 -12.26 20.06
C SER A 163 3.99 -10.76 19.75
N LEU A 164 4.85 -10.22 18.88
CA LEU A 164 4.76 -8.84 18.43
C LEU A 164 3.83 -8.74 17.25
N HIS A 165 3.06 -7.67 17.24
CA HIS A 165 2.20 -7.31 16.14
C HIS A 165 2.89 -6.23 15.30
N MET A 166 2.60 -6.22 14.01
CA MET A 166 3.09 -5.17 13.12
C MET A 166 2.71 -3.76 13.62
N GLU A 167 1.59 -3.66 14.31
CA GLU A 167 1.02 -2.43 14.85
C GLU A 167 1.85 -1.82 15.98
N ASP A 168 2.72 -2.60 16.61
CA ASP A 168 3.66 -2.12 17.64
C ASP A 168 4.80 -1.29 17.02
N ASP A 169 5.00 -1.36 15.71
CA ASP A 169 5.93 -0.52 14.97
C ASP A 169 5.20 0.65 14.33
N PRO A 170 5.40 1.89 14.80
CA PRO A 170 4.69 3.06 14.27
C PRO A 170 4.92 3.29 12.77
N GLN A 171 6.11 2.97 12.26
CA GLN A 171 6.47 3.17 10.87
C GLN A 171 5.74 2.17 9.96
N LEU A 172 5.72 0.89 10.35
CA LEU A 172 5.00 -0.16 9.64
C LEU A 172 3.49 0.04 9.70
N ARG A 173 2.97 0.44 10.88
CA ARG A 173 1.56 0.80 11.05
C ARG A 173 1.15 1.98 10.16
N ALA A 174 2.00 2.98 10.04
CA ALA A 174 1.72 4.14 9.17
C ALA A 174 1.72 3.77 7.68
N MET A 175 2.50 2.78 7.27
CA MET A 175 2.60 2.32 5.89
C MET A 175 1.44 1.41 5.49
N THR A 176 1.02 0.52 6.37
CA THR A 176 0.01 -0.51 6.08
C THR A 176 -1.40 -0.01 6.36
N CYS A 177 -2.36 -0.73 5.84
CA CYS A 177 -3.78 -0.44 6.02
C CYS A 177 -4.47 -1.63 6.68
N ASN A 178 -4.65 -1.57 8.02
CA ASN A 178 -5.45 -2.57 8.71
C ASN A 178 -6.94 -2.28 8.47
N PRO A 179 -7.76 -3.25 8.07
CA PRO A 179 -9.21 -3.08 7.88
C PRO A 179 -9.94 -2.48 9.09
N LYS A 180 -9.57 -2.86 10.32
CA LYS A 180 -10.18 -2.31 11.56
C LYS A 180 -10.01 -0.80 11.74
N HIS A 181 -9.11 -0.18 11.01
CA HIS A 181 -8.90 1.28 11.06
C HIS A 181 -9.41 1.97 9.79
N ARG A 182 -10.02 1.24 8.86
CA ARG A 182 -10.55 1.80 7.63
C ARG A 182 -11.92 2.41 7.84
N ARG A 183 -12.06 3.60 7.29
CA ARG A 183 -13.35 4.17 6.94
C ARG A 183 -13.53 3.98 5.44
N VAL A 184 -14.59 3.35 5.03
CA VAL A 184 -14.87 3.01 3.64
C VAL A 184 -16.11 3.78 3.19
N LEU A 185 -16.02 4.42 2.03
CA LEU A 185 -17.15 5.04 1.35
C LEU A 185 -17.42 4.26 0.07
N ILE A 186 -18.59 3.65 -0.03
CA ILE A 186 -19.09 3.02 -1.25
C ILE A 186 -20.04 4.01 -1.89
N THR A 187 -19.70 4.49 -3.07
CA THR A 187 -20.40 5.58 -3.75
C THR A 187 -21.56 5.13 -4.62
N ASP A 188 -21.69 3.83 -4.86
CA ASP A 188 -22.76 3.25 -5.66
C ASP A 188 -23.39 2.03 -4.93
N ALA A 189 -24.48 2.28 -4.24
CA ALA A 189 -25.23 1.24 -3.55
C ALA A 189 -25.95 0.27 -4.51
N ARG A 190 -26.17 0.67 -5.77
CA ARG A 190 -26.89 -0.11 -6.80
C ARG A 190 -25.99 -1.09 -7.53
N ASN A 191 -24.69 -0.95 -7.39
CA ASN A 191 -23.76 -1.91 -7.99
C ASN A 191 -24.01 -3.30 -7.37
N PRO A 192 -24.23 -4.35 -8.19
CA PRO A 192 -24.57 -5.70 -7.69
C PRO A 192 -23.51 -6.29 -6.79
N ASN A 193 -22.26 -5.84 -6.89
CA ASN A 193 -21.14 -6.32 -6.03
C ASN A 193 -21.07 -5.57 -4.70
N THR A 194 -21.82 -4.49 -4.49
CA THR A 194 -21.77 -3.68 -3.27
C THR A 194 -22.07 -4.47 -2.00
N PRO A 195 -23.09 -5.35 -1.96
CA PRO A 195 -23.38 -6.14 -0.75
C PRO A 195 -22.24 -7.08 -0.37
N ASP A 196 -21.59 -7.71 -1.35
CA ASP A 196 -20.50 -8.65 -1.10
C ASP A 196 -19.21 -7.93 -0.69
N ILE A 197 -18.94 -6.78 -1.29
CA ILE A 197 -17.85 -5.89 -0.87
C ILE A 197 -18.07 -5.43 0.57
N ALA A 198 -19.27 -4.97 0.92
CA ALA A 198 -19.61 -4.53 2.26
C ALA A 198 -19.46 -5.66 3.30
N LYS A 199 -19.98 -6.86 2.99
CA LYS A 199 -19.82 -8.05 3.85
C LYS A 199 -18.35 -8.40 4.07
N SER A 200 -17.55 -8.39 3.01
CA SER A 200 -16.11 -8.66 3.08
C SER A 200 -15.36 -7.64 3.94
N LEU A 201 -15.74 -6.37 3.85
CA LEU A 201 -15.15 -5.29 4.65
C LEU A 201 -15.55 -5.42 6.13
N VAL A 202 -16.81 -5.77 6.42
CA VAL A 202 -17.27 -6.05 7.80
C VAL A 202 -16.54 -7.25 8.37
N ALA A 203 -16.43 -8.35 7.62
CA ALA A 203 -15.70 -9.55 8.02
C ALA A 203 -14.21 -9.25 8.29
N ALA A 204 -13.62 -8.32 7.51
CA ALA A 204 -12.26 -7.83 7.72
C ALA A 204 -12.14 -6.83 8.89
N GLY A 205 -13.25 -6.49 9.57
CA GLY A 205 -13.27 -5.62 10.73
C GLY A 205 -13.15 -4.13 10.41
N ALA A 206 -13.66 -3.67 9.26
CA ALA A 206 -13.69 -2.25 8.94
C ALA A 206 -14.44 -1.46 10.02
N ALA A 207 -13.85 -0.34 10.45
CA ALA A 207 -14.38 0.45 11.56
C ALA A 207 -15.71 1.16 11.20
N LEU A 208 -15.85 1.52 9.93
CA LEU A 208 -17.00 2.28 9.45
C LEU A 208 -17.17 2.08 7.94
N ILE A 209 -18.40 1.81 7.50
CA ILE A 209 -18.75 1.72 6.08
C ILE A 209 -19.88 2.69 5.82
N PHE A 210 -19.68 3.59 4.87
CA PHE A 210 -20.71 4.47 4.34
C PHE A 210 -21.12 3.98 2.96
N ILE A 211 -22.40 3.90 2.70
CA ILE A 211 -22.93 3.52 1.39
C ILE A 211 -23.86 4.62 0.91
N GLY A 212 -23.63 5.14 -0.31
CA GLY A 212 -24.43 6.19 -0.92
C GLY A 212 -25.08 5.76 -2.23
N GLU A 213 -26.20 6.36 -2.59
CA GLU A 213 -26.86 6.18 -3.86
C GLU A 213 -26.48 7.28 -4.86
N SER A 214 -26.30 6.89 -6.12
CA SER A 214 -25.59 7.72 -7.10
C SER A 214 -26.43 8.80 -7.80
N GLU A 215 -27.76 8.79 -7.75
CA GLU A 215 -28.56 9.75 -8.56
C GLU A 215 -28.40 11.20 -8.11
N ASN A 216 -28.09 11.44 -6.84
CA ASN A 216 -27.85 12.79 -6.30
C ASN A 216 -26.55 12.89 -5.53
N TRP A 217 -25.64 11.95 -5.73
CA TRP A 217 -24.38 11.97 -5.00
C TRP A 217 -23.52 13.13 -5.50
N ARG A 218 -23.35 14.11 -4.65
CA ARG A 218 -22.32 15.15 -4.85
C ARG A 218 -21.11 14.76 -4.03
N PRO A 219 -19.90 14.81 -4.59
CA PRO A 219 -18.67 14.46 -3.86
C PRO A 219 -18.35 15.51 -2.80
N TYR A 220 -19.30 15.77 -1.89
CA TYR A 220 -19.10 16.73 -0.82
C TYR A 220 -20.01 16.51 0.38
N PRO A 221 -19.55 17.02 1.48
CA PRO A 221 -18.80 16.39 2.57
C PRO A 221 -19.70 15.51 3.41
N GLY A 222 -19.31 14.29 3.52
CA GLY A 222 -19.49 13.39 4.63
C GLY A 222 -20.61 13.62 5.63
N LYS A 223 -21.86 13.50 5.22
CA LYS A 223 -22.97 13.43 6.17
C LYS A 223 -23.94 12.31 5.92
N GLU A 224 -23.61 11.37 5.10
CA GLU A 224 -24.50 10.24 4.88
C GLU A 224 -23.89 9.00 5.52
N ALA A 225 -24.07 8.91 6.84
CA ALA A 225 -24.01 7.66 7.54
C ALA A 225 -25.29 6.91 7.20
N ILE A 226 -25.18 5.77 6.56
CA ILE A 226 -26.31 4.87 6.40
C ILE A 226 -26.16 3.79 7.46
N SER A 227 -27.11 3.79 8.35
CA SER A 227 -27.35 2.75 9.36
C SER A 227 -27.68 1.40 8.72
#